data_efe1ca94bb81637dbe8afa2ca840731b
#
_entry.id   efe1ca94bb81637dbe8afa2ca840731b
#
_cell.length_a   1.000
_cell.length_b   1.000
_cell.length_c   1.000
_cell.angle_alpha   90.00
_cell.angle_beta   90.00
_cell.angle_gamma   90.00
#
_symmetry.space_group_name_H-M   'P 1'
#
loop_
_entity.id
_entity.type
_entity.pdbx_description
1 polymer ?
#
loop_
_entity_poly.entity_id
_entity_poly.type
_entity_poly.pdbx_seq_one_letter_code
_entity_poly.pdbx_strand_id
1 'polypeptide(L)'
;YDRLTPFFEKNPEAGDYKSQFDAAFGLSGAASCDNLEKLFRGKLEAAPDDEALLAQAVALMSRAKCDGDFYFSIAEKYYTVKPSSETAMFLAQAFQSKGDYTKAMKYLNEALAVETDPAERQLLLVRMALVGLVSNDIQGAASAARQARDLNPEDGVPYFVLAQCYGISAAHCEGFAGPATFWA
;
A
#
# COMPACT_ATOMS: atom_id res chain seq x y z
N TYR A 1 -18.86 16.58 2.92
CA TYR A 1 -17.96 15.83 3.82
C TYR A 1 -17.83 16.55 5.16
N ASP A 2 -17.37 17.79 5.20
CA ASP A 2 -17.12 18.57 6.43
C ASP A 2 -18.32 18.72 7.37
N ARG A 3 -19.56 18.67 6.85
CA ARG A 3 -20.77 18.78 7.67
C ARG A 3 -21.06 17.53 8.49
N LEU A 4 -20.60 16.37 8.06
CA LEU A 4 -20.85 15.09 8.73
C LEU A 4 -19.69 14.68 9.66
N THR A 5 -18.47 15.16 9.41
CA THR A 5 -17.32 14.87 10.28
C THR A 5 -17.61 15.20 11.75
N PRO A 6 -18.12 16.40 12.12
CA PRO A 6 -18.43 16.72 13.52
C PRO A 6 -19.56 15.85 14.12
N PHE A 7 -20.44 15.29 13.29
CA PHE A 7 -21.44 14.33 13.77
C PHE A 7 -20.77 13.02 14.21
N PHE A 8 -19.88 12.46 13.41
CA PHE A 8 -19.18 11.22 13.74
C PHE A 8 -18.22 11.39 14.93
N GLU A 9 -17.59 12.56 15.07
CA GLU A 9 -16.74 12.87 16.24
C GLU A 9 -17.56 12.88 17.55
N LYS A 10 -18.81 13.31 17.51
CA LYS A 10 -19.70 13.36 18.68
C LYS A 10 -20.42 12.04 18.95
N ASN A 11 -20.43 11.12 18.00
CA ASN A 11 -21.14 9.84 18.06
C ASN A 11 -20.20 8.68 17.68
N PRO A 12 -19.27 8.27 18.59
CA PRO A 12 -18.29 7.21 18.29
C PRO A 12 -18.94 5.87 17.94
N GLU A 13 -20.17 5.63 18.44
CA GLU A 13 -20.97 4.43 18.14
C GLU A 13 -21.40 4.36 16.67
N ALA A 14 -21.32 5.47 15.94
CA ALA A 14 -21.61 5.51 14.51
C ALA A 14 -20.38 5.19 13.63
N GLY A 15 -19.30 4.62 14.19
CA GLY A 15 -18.04 4.33 13.48
C GLY A 15 -18.19 3.48 12.22
N ASP A 16 -19.08 2.46 12.26
CA ASP A 16 -19.37 1.63 11.09
C ASP A 16 -19.98 2.43 9.94
N TYR A 17 -20.88 3.36 10.25
CA TYR A 17 -21.47 4.26 9.25
C TYR A 17 -20.45 5.25 8.71
N LYS A 18 -19.51 5.71 9.56
CA LYS A 18 -18.40 6.55 9.11
C LYS A 18 -17.53 5.84 8.08
N SER A 19 -17.18 4.58 8.33
CA SER A 19 -16.38 3.77 7.40
C SER A 19 -17.08 3.58 6.05
N GLN A 20 -18.39 3.31 6.07
CA GLN A 20 -19.21 3.19 4.86
C GLN A 20 -19.33 4.53 4.11
N PHE A 21 -19.50 5.62 4.86
CA PHE A 21 -19.55 6.97 4.29
C PHE A 21 -18.22 7.35 3.64
N ASP A 22 -17.09 7.11 4.31
CA ASP A 22 -15.75 7.38 3.78
C ASP A 22 -15.48 6.54 2.52
N ALA A 23 -15.92 5.28 2.50
CA ALA A 23 -15.82 4.43 1.33
C ALA A 23 -16.66 4.95 0.15
N ALA A 24 -17.93 5.30 0.40
CA ALA A 24 -18.82 5.85 -0.62
C ALA A 24 -18.33 7.21 -1.14
N PHE A 25 -17.84 8.08 -0.25
CA PHE A 25 -17.26 9.36 -0.63
C PHE A 25 -16.02 9.18 -1.50
N GLY A 26 -15.11 8.26 -1.14
CA GLY A 26 -13.91 7.95 -1.92
C GLY A 26 -14.18 7.43 -3.33
N LEU A 27 -15.37 6.83 -3.57
CA LEU A 27 -15.79 6.36 -4.89
C LEU A 27 -16.59 7.43 -5.66
N SER A 28 -16.95 8.53 -5.03
CA SER A 28 -17.71 9.60 -5.66
C SER A 28 -16.81 10.52 -6.48
N GLY A 29 -17.34 11.13 -7.56
CA GLY A 29 -16.62 12.15 -8.31
C GLY A 29 -16.26 13.39 -7.48
N ALA A 30 -16.85 13.56 -6.29
CA ALA A 30 -16.52 14.62 -5.35
C ALA A 30 -15.16 14.40 -4.64
N ALA A 31 -14.70 13.17 -4.57
CA ALA A 31 -13.40 12.79 -3.99
C ALA A 31 -12.27 12.80 -5.04
N SER A 32 -12.29 13.75 -5.97
CA SER A 32 -11.13 13.93 -6.85
C SER A 32 -9.90 14.39 -6.07
N CYS A 33 -8.70 14.10 -6.57
CA CYS A 33 -7.44 14.47 -5.92
C CYS A 33 -7.36 15.97 -5.60
N ASP A 34 -7.78 16.83 -6.54
CA ASP A 34 -7.81 18.28 -6.34
C ASP A 34 -8.77 18.70 -5.21
N ASN A 35 -9.93 18.05 -5.11
CA ASN A 35 -10.89 18.35 -4.06
C ASN A 35 -10.41 17.84 -2.70
N LEU A 36 -9.79 16.66 -2.65
CA LEU A 36 -9.19 16.12 -1.43
C LEU A 36 -8.01 16.98 -0.97
N GLU A 37 -7.15 17.42 -1.88
CA GLU A 37 -6.06 18.32 -1.56
C GLU A 37 -6.58 19.64 -0.96
N LYS A 38 -7.57 20.28 -1.60
CA LYS A 38 -8.19 21.50 -1.06
C LYS A 38 -8.82 21.29 0.31
N LEU A 39 -9.48 20.12 0.50
CA LEU A 39 -10.12 19.77 1.76
C LEU A 39 -9.11 19.64 2.91
N PHE A 40 -7.97 18.95 2.67
CA PHE A 40 -7.03 18.61 3.72
C PHE A 40 -5.89 19.63 3.90
N ARG A 41 -5.51 20.37 2.86
CA ARG A 41 -4.39 21.32 2.93
C ARG A 41 -4.56 22.32 4.07
N GLY A 42 -5.67 23.05 4.12
CA GLY A 42 -5.88 24.05 5.18
C GLY A 42 -5.99 23.44 6.58
N LYS A 43 -6.55 22.24 6.72
CA LYS A 43 -6.64 21.52 8.00
C LYS A 43 -5.28 21.07 8.49
N LEU A 44 -4.46 20.50 7.61
CA LEU A 44 -3.11 20.02 7.93
C LEU A 44 -2.10 21.16 8.12
N GLU A 45 -2.32 22.34 7.52
CA GLU A 45 -1.54 23.54 7.84
C GLU A 45 -1.80 24.01 9.29
N ALA A 46 -3.04 23.88 9.76
CA ALA A 46 -3.41 24.25 11.15
C ALA A 46 -2.97 23.20 12.18
N ALA A 47 -2.96 21.92 11.81
CA ALA A 47 -2.62 20.80 12.67
C ALA A 47 -1.75 19.76 11.90
N PRO A 48 -0.46 20.05 11.68
CA PRO A 48 0.39 19.25 10.79
C PRO A 48 0.75 17.86 11.32
N ASP A 49 0.66 17.65 12.63
CA ASP A 49 1.00 16.39 13.30
C ASP A 49 -0.24 15.64 13.84
N ASP A 50 -1.44 16.06 13.44
CA ASP A 50 -2.68 15.37 13.82
C ASP A 50 -2.75 14.00 13.13
N GLU A 51 -2.53 12.94 13.93
CA GLU A 51 -2.52 11.55 13.45
C GLU A 51 -3.84 11.16 12.78
N ALA A 52 -4.98 11.51 13.38
CA ALA A 52 -6.29 11.14 12.85
C ALA A 52 -6.57 11.84 11.52
N LEU A 53 -6.21 13.10 11.40
CA LEU A 53 -6.36 13.88 10.19
C LEU A 53 -5.43 13.38 9.06
N LEU A 54 -4.18 13.06 9.39
CA LEU A 54 -3.22 12.46 8.46
C LEU A 54 -3.71 11.10 7.97
N ALA A 55 -4.16 10.22 8.88
CA ALA A 55 -4.70 8.91 8.54
C ALA A 55 -5.89 9.03 7.57
N GLN A 56 -6.83 9.92 7.86
CA GLN A 56 -7.99 10.16 7.02
C GLN A 56 -7.62 10.68 5.63
N ALA A 57 -6.71 11.67 5.57
CA ALA A 57 -6.26 12.26 4.31
C ALA A 57 -5.56 11.21 3.44
N VAL A 58 -4.60 10.45 4.00
CA VAL A 58 -3.85 9.41 3.29
C VAL A 58 -4.79 8.30 2.80
N ALA A 59 -5.71 7.81 3.64
CA ALA A 59 -6.64 6.75 3.26
C ALA A 59 -7.57 7.16 2.12
N LEU A 60 -8.14 8.38 2.16
CA LEU A 60 -9.03 8.87 1.11
C LEU A 60 -8.28 9.13 -0.19
N MET A 61 -7.11 9.75 -0.14
CA MET A 61 -6.30 10.03 -1.32
C MET A 61 -5.74 8.75 -1.96
N SER A 62 -5.37 7.76 -1.15
CA SER A 62 -4.97 6.43 -1.64
C SER A 62 -6.12 5.73 -2.40
N ARG A 63 -7.34 5.74 -1.84
CA ARG A 63 -8.53 5.18 -2.50
C ARG A 63 -8.87 5.90 -3.81
N ALA A 64 -8.70 7.21 -3.85
CA ALA A 64 -8.87 8.03 -5.05
C ALA A 64 -7.71 7.87 -6.05
N LYS A 65 -6.69 7.08 -5.72
CA LYS A 65 -5.47 6.85 -6.53
C LYS A 65 -4.71 8.14 -6.86
N CYS A 66 -4.64 9.05 -5.88
CA CYS A 66 -3.89 10.28 -6.02
C CYS A 66 -2.38 10.00 -6.09
N ASP A 67 -1.70 10.76 -6.94
CA ASP A 67 -0.26 10.64 -7.22
C ASP A 67 0.48 12.00 -7.20
N GLY A 68 -0.20 13.04 -6.71
CA GLY A 68 0.37 14.39 -6.60
C GLY A 68 1.34 14.57 -5.42
N ASP A 69 2.19 15.59 -5.50
CA ASP A 69 3.22 15.88 -4.47
C ASP A 69 2.63 16.09 -3.08
N PHE A 70 1.41 16.63 -2.99
CA PHE A 70 0.72 16.77 -1.71
C PHE A 70 0.46 15.40 -1.06
N TYR A 71 -0.03 14.42 -1.82
CA TYR A 71 -0.26 13.06 -1.30
C TYR A 71 1.04 12.43 -0.77
N PHE A 72 2.16 12.58 -1.51
CA PHE A 72 3.45 12.07 -1.05
C PHE A 72 3.90 12.74 0.24
N SER A 73 3.76 14.07 0.33
CA SER A 73 4.18 14.82 1.52
C SER A 73 3.39 14.41 2.78
N ILE A 74 2.08 14.20 2.66
CA ILE A 74 1.26 13.76 3.81
C ILE A 74 1.48 12.28 4.15
N ALA A 75 1.78 11.42 3.18
CA ALA A 75 2.13 10.02 3.45
C ALA A 75 3.46 9.90 4.19
N GLU A 76 4.51 10.65 3.79
CA GLU A 76 5.78 10.74 4.51
C GLU A 76 5.59 11.31 5.92
N LYS A 77 4.77 12.35 6.05
CA LYS A 77 4.44 12.94 7.34
C LYS A 77 3.72 11.95 8.25
N TYR A 78 2.73 11.22 7.72
CA TYR A 78 1.99 10.21 8.47
C TYR A 78 2.91 9.09 8.96
N TYR A 79 3.81 8.59 8.12
CA TYR A 79 4.81 7.61 8.53
C TYR A 79 5.75 8.15 9.62
N THR A 80 6.11 9.43 9.56
CA THR A 80 6.97 10.07 10.58
C THR A 80 6.25 10.17 11.93
N VAL A 81 4.95 10.52 11.94
CA VAL A 81 4.14 10.67 13.15
C VAL A 81 3.79 9.31 13.76
N LYS A 82 3.48 8.33 12.92
CA LYS A 82 3.09 6.98 13.33
C LYS A 82 3.80 5.93 12.49
N PRO A 83 5.04 5.57 12.79
CA PRO A 83 5.73 4.47 12.14
C PRO A 83 5.01 3.13 12.44
N SER A 84 4.46 2.49 11.41
CA SER A 84 3.79 1.19 11.52
C SER A 84 3.78 0.49 10.16
N SER A 85 3.46 -0.81 10.12
CA SER A 85 3.25 -1.56 8.88
C SER A 85 2.20 -0.91 7.98
N GLU A 86 1.08 -0.47 8.58
CA GLU A 86 0.00 0.21 7.85
C GLU A 86 0.48 1.51 7.19
N THR A 87 1.16 2.39 7.93
CA THR A 87 1.65 3.67 7.39
C THR A 87 2.76 3.48 6.37
N ALA A 88 3.63 2.48 6.57
CA ALA A 88 4.63 2.09 5.58
C ALA A 88 3.99 1.57 4.28
N MET A 89 2.90 0.81 4.37
CA MET A 89 2.15 0.34 3.19
C MET A 89 1.55 1.51 2.40
N PHE A 90 0.96 2.51 3.07
CA PHE A 90 0.46 3.71 2.39
C PHE A 90 1.60 4.46 1.68
N LEU A 91 2.72 4.62 2.36
CA LEU A 91 3.89 5.30 1.81
C LEU A 91 4.50 4.53 0.63
N ALA A 92 4.63 3.21 0.76
CA ALA A 92 5.08 2.35 -0.32
C ALA A 92 4.14 2.41 -1.54
N GLN A 93 2.83 2.42 -1.33
CA GLN A 93 1.86 2.59 -2.41
C GLN A 93 2.00 3.96 -3.09
N ALA A 94 2.23 5.02 -2.32
CA ALA A 94 2.47 6.35 -2.84
C ALA A 94 3.71 6.37 -3.76
N PHE A 95 4.85 5.82 -3.31
CA PHE A 95 6.06 5.74 -4.12
C PHE A 95 5.91 4.80 -5.33
N GLN A 96 5.17 3.70 -5.18
CA GLN A 96 4.86 2.79 -6.29
C GLN A 96 4.07 3.51 -7.40
N SER A 97 3.07 4.33 -7.05
CA SER A 97 2.31 5.11 -8.06
C SER A 97 3.17 6.15 -8.77
N LYS A 98 4.21 6.66 -8.12
CA LYS A 98 5.21 7.57 -8.71
C LYS A 98 6.28 6.83 -9.54
N GLY A 99 6.31 5.50 -9.51
CA GLY A 99 7.34 4.68 -10.16
C GLY A 99 8.66 4.60 -9.37
N ASP A 100 8.72 5.13 -8.15
CA ASP A 100 9.90 5.04 -7.27
C ASP A 100 9.85 3.74 -6.45
N TYR A 101 10.07 2.62 -7.16
CA TYR A 101 10.03 1.28 -6.54
C TYR A 101 11.13 1.08 -5.50
N THR A 102 12.26 1.78 -5.64
CA THR A 102 13.36 1.72 -4.67
C THR A 102 12.93 2.23 -3.31
N LYS A 103 12.28 3.41 -3.27
CA LYS A 103 11.75 3.93 -2.01
C LYS A 103 10.58 3.12 -1.49
N ALA A 104 9.68 2.65 -2.36
CA ALA A 104 8.60 1.77 -1.96
C ALA A 104 9.14 0.52 -1.25
N MET A 105 10.14 -0.15 -1.83
CA MET A 105 10.76 -1.34 -1.26
C MET A 105 11.51 -1.04 0.06
N LYS A 106 12.16 0.12 0.18
CA LYS A 106 12.81 0.55 1.41
C LYS A 106 11.82 0.59 2.58
N TYR A 107 10.68 1.29 2.43
CA TYR A 107 9.69 1.40 3.50
C TYR A 107 9.02 0.07 3.83
N LEU A 108 8.78 -0.79 2.83
CA LEU A 108 8.28 -2.15 3.08
C LEU A 108 9.26 -3.01 3.88
N ASN A 109 10.56 -2.91 3.58
CA ASN A 109 11.60 -3.63 4.35
C ASN A 109 11.71 -3.10 5.79
N GLU A 110 11.64 -1.78 6.00
CA GLU A 110 11.64 -1.18 7.34
C GLU A 110 10.45 -1.67 8.16
N ALA A 111 9.26 -1.71 7.56
CA ALA A 111 8.06 -2.24 8.22
C ALA A 111 8.19 -3.72 8.55
N LEU A 112 8.67 -4.54 7.59
CA LEU A 112 8.85 -5.99 7.78
C LEU A 112 9.85 -6.30 8.90
N ALA A 113 10.86 -5.46 9.09
CA ALA A 113 11.89 -5.65 10.11
C ALA A 113 11.35 -5.52 11.55
N VAL A 114 10.30 -4.72 11.75
CA VAL A 114 9.71 -4.46 13.08
C VAL A 114 8.37 -5.16 13.30
N GLU A 115 7.71 -5.61 12.23
CA GLU A 115 6.42 -6.27 12.32
C GLU A 115 6.56 -7.69 12.89
N THR A 116 5.72 -8.01 13.86
CA THR A 116 5.73 -9.31 14.53
C THR A 116 4.48 -10.14 14.27
N ASP A 117 3.38 -9.51 13.89
CA ASP A 117 2.15 -10.23 13.56
C ASP A 117 2.29 -10.99 12.24
N PRO A 118 2.07 -12.33 12.22
CA PRO A 118 2.26 -13.14 11.01
C PRO A 118 1.36 -12.73 9.85
N ALA A 119 0.13 -12.26 10.12
CA ALA A 119 -0.80 -11.85 9.08
C ALA A 119 -0.35 -10.53 8.42
N GLU A 120 0.08 -9.56 9.23
CA GLU A 120 0.64 -8.30 8.73
C GLU A 120 1.97 -8.54 7.99
N ARG A 121 2.84 -9.42 8.49
CA ARG A 121 4.07 -9.83 7.79
C ARG A 121 3.76 -10.43 6.43
N GLN A 122 2.77 -11.31 6.35
CA GLN A 122 2.34 -11.93 5.10
C GLN A 122 1.88 -10.85 4.11
N LEU A 123 1.09 -9.87 4.56
CA LEU A 123 0.59 -8.78 3.73
C LEU A 123 1.72 -7.90 3.19
N LEU A 124 2.71 -7.56 4.03
CA LEU A 124 3.91 -6.83 3.61
C LEU A 124 4.71 -7.60 2.56
N LEU A 125 4.93 -8.90 2.77
CA LEU A 125 5.67 -9.77 1.84
C LEU A 125 4.95 -9.90 0.50
N VAL A 126 3.62 -10.02 0.49
CA VAL A 126 2.81 -10.00 -0.75
C VAL A 126 3.02 -8.66 -1.48
N ARG A 127 2.98 -7.56 -0.76
CA ARG A 127 3.21 -6.24 -1.37
C ARG A 127 4.62 -6.13 -1.96
N MET A 128 5.65 -6.58 -1.22
CA MET A 128 7.03 -6.60 -1.70
C MET A 128 7.18 -7.45 -2.96
N ALA A 129 6.54 -8.62 -3.00
CA ALA A 129 6.55 -9.49 -4.16
C ALA A 129 5.94 -8.82 -5.41
N LEU A 130 4.81 -8.13 -5.25
CA LEU A 130 4.17 -7.38 -6.34
C LEU A 130 5.02 -6.18 -6.80
N VAL A 131 5.62 -5.43 -5.88
CA VAL A 131 6.54 -4.33 -6.23
C VAL A 131 7.75 -4.87 -6.96
N GLY A 132 8.33 -5.98 -6.52
CA GLY A 132 9.47 -6.65 -7.18
C GLY A 132 9.17 -7.05 -8.63
N LEU A 133 7.98 -7.60 -8.90
CA LEU A 133 7.55 -7.92 -10.27
C LEU A 133 7.53 -6.68 -11.16
N VAL A 134 6.91 -5.59 -10.69
CA VAL A 134 6.77 -4.35 -11.48
C VAL A 134 8.13 -3.66 -11.67
N SER A 135 9.04 -3.75 -10.70
CA SER A 135 10.39 -3.20 -10.79
C SER A 135 11.38 -4.09 -11.53
N ASN A 136 10.94 -5.26 -12.00
CA ASN A 136 11.76 -6.29 -12.66
C ASN A 136 12.84 -6.91 -11.74
N ASP A 137 12.65 -6.83 -10.41
CA ASP A 137 13.43 -7.60 -9.44
C ASP A 137 12.80 -8.99 -9.23
N ILE A 138 13.01 -9.87 -10.22
CA ILE A 138 12.36 -11.18 -10.25
C ILE A 138 12.82 -12.08 -9.10
N GLN A 139 14.08 -11.96 -8.68
CA GLN A 139 14.62 -12.77 -7.57
C GLN A 139 14.05 -12.30 -6.23
N GLY A 140 14.02 -10.99 -5.98
CA GLY A 140 13.39 -10.41 -4.80
C GLY A 140 11.90 -10.72 -4.73
N ALA A 141 11.18 -10.58 -5.85
CA ALA A 141 9.77 -10.93 -5.95
C ALA A 141 9.50 -12.39 -5.58
N ALA A 142 10.28 -13.34 -6.16
CA ALA A 142 10.12 -14.75 -5.87
C ALA A 142 10.48 -15.10 -4.40
N SER A 143 11.49 -14.45 -3.83
CA SER A 143 11.87 -14.64 -2.42
C SER A 143 10.75 -14.18 -1.48
N ALA A 144 10.22 -12.97 -1.69
CA ALA A 144 9.11 -12.43 -0.89
C ALA A 144 7.84 -13.28 -1.04
N ALA A 145 7.52 -13.73 -2.26
CA ALA A 145 6.36 -14.56 -2.51
C ALA A 145 6.46 -15.93 -1.81
N ARG A 146 7.64 -16.58 -1.78
CA ARG A 146 7.83 -17.83 -1.03
C ARG A 146 7.58 -17.61 0.47
N GLN A 147 8.15 -16.57 1.05
CA GLN A 147 7.97 -16.25 2.46
C GLN A 147 6.49 -15.96 2.79
N ALA A 148 5.79 -15.21 1.92
CA ALA A 148 4.36 -14.94 2.08
C ALA A 148 3.53 -16.22 2.04
N ARG A 149 3.80 -17.13 1.08
CA ARG A 149 3.17 -18.44 0.96
C ARG A 149 3.39 -19.30 2.20
N ASP A 150 4.60 -19.29 2.75
CA ASP A 150 4.93 -20.11 3.91
C ASP A 150 4.20 -19.62 5.18
N LEU A 151 3.86 -18.32 5.26
CA LEU A 151 3.04 -17.77 6.33
C LEU A 151 1.53 -18.05 6.14
N ASN A 152 1.04 -18.03 4.90
CA ASN A 152 -0.36 -18.34 4.56
C ASN A 152 -0.45 -19.12 3.26
N PRO A 153 -0.42 -20.46 3.32
CA PRO A 153 -0.49 -21.31 2.12
C PRO A 153 -1.84 -21.25 1.36
N GLU A 154 -2.90 -20.75 2.01
CA GLU A 154 -4.23 -20.63 1.38
C GLU A 154 -4.37 -19.36 0.52
N ASP A 155 -3.45 -18.40 0.63
CA ASP A 155 -3.45 -17.21 -0.21
C ASP A 155 -2.93 -17.54 -1.62
N GLY A 156 -3.75 -17.32 -2.63
CA GLY A 156 -3.40 -17.55 -4.04
C GLY A 156 -2.41 -16.53 -4.63
N VAL A 157 -2.27 -15.33 -4.02
CA VAL A 157 -1.44 -14.24 -4.59
C VAL A 157 0.05 -14.62 -4.64
N PRO A 158 0.66 -15.19 -3.60
CA PRO A 158 2.04 -15.66 -3.67
C PRO A 158 2.31 -16.66 -4.79
N TYR A 159 1.39 -17.61 -5.02
CA TYR A 159 1.51 -18.59 -6.11
C TYR A 159 1.44 -17.94 -7.49
N PHE A 160 0.54 -16.96 -7.65
CA PHE A 160 0.44 -16.19 -8.89
C PHE A 160 1.75 -15.43 -9.18
N VAL A 161 2.35 -14.78 -8.17
CA VAL A 161 3.63 -14.07 -8.30
C VAL A 161 4.75 -15.05 -8.67
N LEU A 162 4.82 -16.20 -8.00
CA LEU A 162 5.82 -17.23 -8.29
C LEU A 162 5.69 -17.76 -9.73
N ALA A 163 4.46 -18.02 -10.19
CA ALA A 163 4.22 -18.44 -11.57
C ALA A 163 4.73 -17.42 -12.59
N GLN A 164 4.50 -16.13 -12.33
CA GLN A 164 5.03 -15.06 -13.17
C GLN A 164 6.56 -14.98 -13.15
N CYS A 165 7.17 -15.07 -11.95
CA CYS A 165 8.64 -15.08 -11.82
C CYS A 165 9.27 -16.24 -12.60
N TYR A 166 8.70 -17.43 -12.50
CA TYR A 166 9.19 -18.59 -13.26
C TYR A 166 8.99 -18.42 -14.77
N GLY A 167 7.83 -17.90 -15.20
CA GLY A 167 7.57 -17.62 -16.61
C GLY A 167 8.58 -16.62 -17.21
N ILE A 168 8.86 -15.54 -16.51
CA ILE A 168 9.86 -14.54 -16.92
C ILE A 168 11.26 -15.17 -16.96
N SER A 169 11.64 -15.93 -15.93
CA SER A 169 12.95 -16.58 -15.86
C SER A 169 13.13 -17.62 -16.99
N ALA A 170 12.08 -18.40 -17.27
CA ALA A 170 12.12 -19.39 -18.38
C ALA A 170 12.26 -18.73 -19.75
N ALA A 171 11.64 -17.56 -19.95
CA ALA A 171 11.76 -16.82 -21.21
C ALA A 171 13.16 -16.28 -21.48
N HIS A 172 13.98 -16.10 -20.42
CA HIS A 172 15.38 -15.64 -20.53
C HIS A 172 16.37 -16.81 -20.65
N CYS A 173 15.93 -18.05 -20.47
CA CYS A 173 16.78 -19.21 -20.66
C CYS A 173 16.84 -19.58 -22.15
N GLU A 174 17.90 -19.15 -22.82
CA GLU A 174 18.20 -19.60 -24.17
C GLU A 174 18.76 -21.02 -24.11
N GLY A 175 18.03 -21.99 -24.69
CA GLY A 175 18.51 -23.37 -24.81
C GLY A 175 17.61 -24.45 -24.25
N PHE A 176 18.12 -25.67 -24.18
CA PHE A 176 17.41 -26.93 -23.90
C PHE A 176 16.71 -27.01 -22.53
N ALA A 177 17.11 -26.16 -21.60
CA ALA A 177 16.61 -26.18 -20.22
C ALA A 177 15.35 -25.32 -20.00
N GLY A 178 14.99 -24.43 -20.91
CA GLY A 178 13.88 -23.48 -20.73
C GLY A 178 12.52 -24.12 -20.39
N PRO A 179 12.05 -25.13 -21.13
CA PRO A 179 10.80 -25.83 -20.83
C PRO A 179 10.88 -26.82 -19.67
N ALA A 180 12.05 -27.38 -19.40
CA ALA A 180 12.23 -28.42 -18.37
C ALA A 180 12.27 -27.87 -16.93
N THR A 181 12.69 -26.62 -16.74
CA THR A 181 12.72 -25.96 -15.43
C THR A 181 11.32 -25.54 -14.93
N PHE A 182 10.31 -25.62 -15.80
CA PHE A 182 8.94 -25.27 -15.46
C PHE A 182 8.24 -26.30 -14.56
N TRP A 183 8.74 -27.54 -14.54
CA TRP A 183 8.10 -28.69 -13.88
C TRP A 183 8.93 -29.32 -12.76
N ALA A 184 10.08 -28.76 -12.44
CA ALA A 184 10.93 -29.18 -11.32
C ALA A 184 10.75 -28.25 -10.12
#